data_0c9d67827f3a42312b11727905ed11be
#
_entry.id   0c9d67827f3a42312b11727905ed11be
#
_cell.length_a   1.000
_cell.length_b   1.000
_cell.length_c   1.000
_cell.angle_alpha   90.00
_cell.angle_beta   90.00
_cell.angle_gamma   90.00
#
_symmetry.space_group_name_H-M   'P 1'
#
loop_
_entity.id
_entity.type
_entity.pdbx_description
1 polymer ?
#
loop_
_entity_poly.entity_id
_entity_poly.type
_entity_poly.pdbx_seq_one_letter_code
_entity_poly.pdbx_strand_id
1 'polypeptide(L)'
;MLLKTRRWFSEATVQSVTWTFEQLVAAKRGRTVSVVLPALNEEATVGALVGELRPLVGGLIDELVVMDSGCTDQTAQVARQAGARVVHRTDVLPELEPWPGKGEVLWRSLAATSGDLLVFIDSDLIDFDSGFVAALLGPLLLPHRPGHRVELVKGFYQRPLRIESVEAGTGGGRVTELLARPLLNALRPELAGVVQPLGGEYAATRGLLESVPFAAGYGVEIGLLLDTHTRCGLEGLAQVNLGVRKHRNRSLLELGVMSRQILGAALPRCGVAEVPGATGITQFAQLGARFMPTDSGVLVADRPPMRDVLAARSA
;
A
#
# COMPACT_ATOMS: atom_id res chain seq x y z
N MET A 1 -17.17 13.77 -12.03
CA MET A 1 -15.88 13.22 -12.49
C MET A 1 -15.51 13.85 -13.83
N LEU A 2 -14.27 14.33 -13.97
CA LEU A 2 -13.75 14.97 -15.20
C LEU A 2 -13.79 14.00 -16.38
N LEU A 3 -13.91 14.51 -17.63
CA LEU A 3 -13.94 13.66 -18.84
C LEU A 3 -12.69 12.78 -18.96
N LYS A 4 -11.50 13.37 -18.74
CA LYS A 4 -10.22 12.60 -18.75
C LYS A 4 -10.19 11.49 -17.70
N THR A 5 -10.75 11.74 -16.51
CA THR A 5 -10.83 10.74 -15.44
C THR A 5 -11.83 9.62 -15.77
N ARG A 6 -12.97 9.94 -16.40
CA ARG A 6 -13.93 8.94 -16.86
C ARG A 6 -13.32 8.02 -17.92
N ARG A 7 -12.59 8.61 -18.86
CA ARG A 7 -11.89 7.86 -19.89
C ARG A 7 -10.83 6.94 -19.26
N TRP A 8 -9.98 7.47 -18.40
CA TRP A 8 -9.01 6.69 -17.67
C TRP A 8 -9.67 5.54 -16.87
N PHE A 9 -10.76 5.82 -16.16
CA PHE A 9 -11.50 4.81 -15.41
C PHE A 9 -11.97 3.65 -16.30
N SER A 10 -12.53 3.95 -17.48
CA SER A 10 -13.00 2.90 -18.41
C SER A 10 -11.86 2.09 -19.04
N GLU A 11 -10.67 2.67 -19.17
CA GLU A 11 -9.54 2.08 -19.89
C GLU A 11 -8.49 1.43 -18.97
N ALA A 12 -8.29 1.98 -17.77
CA ALA A 12 -7.27 1.55 -16.83
C ALA A 12 -7.83 0.86 -15.57
N THR A 13 -9.15 0.55 -15.54
CA THR A 13 -9.78 -0.20 -14.47
C THR A 13 -10.11 -1.61 -14.93
N VAL A 14 -9.39 -2.57 -14.42
CA VAL A 14 -9.62 -3.99 -14.68
C VAL A 14 -10.68 -4.51 -13.70
N GLN A 15 -11.90 -4.69 -14.16
CA GLN A 15 -13.02 -5.21 -13.35
C GLN A 15 -12.96 -6.73 -13.19
N SER A 16 -12.43 -7.43 -14.20
CA SER A 16 -12.26 -8.87 -14.21
C SER A 16 -10.93 -9.23 -14.87
N VAL A 17 -10.15 -10.08 -14.21
CA VAL A 17 -8.87 -10.56 -14.72
C VAL A 17 -9.14 -11.55 -15.86
N THR A 18 -8.51 -11.32 -17.02
CA THR A 18 -8.67 -12.13 -18.23
C THR A 18 -7.39 -12.87 -18.66
N TRP A 19 -6.26 -12.55 -18.03
CA TRP A 19 -4.98 -13.19 -18.30
C TRP A 19 -4.72 -14.39 -17.40
N THR A 20 -3.95 -15.35 -17.92
CA THR A 20 -3.54 -16.53 -17.16
C THR A 20 -2.18 -16.31 -16.48
N PHE A 21 -1.84 -17.20 -15.58
CA PHE A 21 -0.54 -17.23 -14.92
C PHE A 21 0.60 -17.41 -15.94
N GLU A 22 0.45 -18.33 -16.89
CA GLU A 22 1.43 -18.62 -17.93
C GLU A 22 1.67 -17.40 -18.83
N GLN A 23 0.63 -16.67 -19.17
CA GLN A 23 0.74 -15.42 -19.93
C GLN A 23 1.57 -14.39 -19.18
N LEU A 24 1.40 -14.25 -17.86
CA LEU A 24 2.18 -13.33 -17.05
C LEU A 24 3.64 -13.75 -16.93
N VAL A 25 3.91 -15.03 -16.73
CA VAL A 25 5.28 -15.58 -16.70
C VAL A 25 6.00 -15.31 -18.03
N ALA A 26 5.34 -15.57 -19.14
CA ALA A 26 5.89 -15.26 -20.47
C ALA A 26 6.11 -13.74 -20.68
N ALA A 27 5.20 -12.91 -20.17
CA ALA A 27 5.25 -11.45 -20.30
C ALA A 27 6.33 -10.80 -19.42
N LYS A 28 6.88 -11.49 -18.41
CA LYS A 28 8.01 -11.01 -17.60
C LYS A 28 9.22 -10.64 -18.49
N ARG A 29 9.51 -11.42 -19.52
CA ARG A 29 10.64 -11.18 -20.44
C ARG A 29 11.96 -10.88 -19.73
N GLY A 30 12.27 -11.66 -18.70
CA GLY A 30 13.46 -11.49 -17.87
C GLY A 30 13.32 -10.48 -16.72
N ARG A 31 12.23 -9.73 -16.62
CA ARG A 31 11.97 -8.90 -15.42
C ARG A 31 11.73 -9.77 -14.20
N THR A 32 12.20 -9.32 -13.07
CA THR A 32 12.06 -9.99 -11.78
C THR A 32 10.98 -9.35 -10.91
N VAL A 33 10.34 -10.15 -10.05
CA VAL A 33 9.24 -9.72 -9.18
C VAL A 33 9.55 -10.03 -7.74
N SER A 34 9.54 -9.01 -6.89
CA SER A 34 9.60 -9.15 -5.43
C SER A 34 8.21 -8.94 -4.83
N VAL A 35 7.72 -9.89 -4.05
CA VAL A 35 6.53 -9.72 -3.22
C VAL A 35 6.97 -9.40 -1.79
N VAL A 36 6.45 -8.30 -1.25
CA VAL A 36 6.80 -7.76 0.05
C VAL A 36 5.57 -7.76 0.96
N LEU A 37 5.70 -8.39 2.10
CA LEU A 37 4.70 -8.48 3.15
C LEU A 37 5.17 -7.69 4.37
N PRO A 38 4.73 -6.43 4.58
CA PRO A 38 5.03 -5.69 5.79
C PRO A 38 4.26 -6.30 6.96
N ALA A 39 4.94 -6.72 8.03
CA ALA A 39 4.32 -7.40 9.15
C ALA A 39 4.65 -6.74 10.49
N LEU A 40 3.62 -6.59 11.33
CA LEU A 40 3.75 -6.17 12.74
C LEU A 40 2.73 -6.94 13.59
N ASN A 41 3.20 -8.00 14.28
CA ASN A 41 2.38 -8.86 15.12
C ASN A 41 1.21 -9.51 14.35
N GLU A 42 1.57 -10.27 13.30
CA GLU A 42 0.65 -10.96 12.40
C GLU A 42 0.89 -12.49 12.39
N GLU A 43 1.27 -13.08 13.54
CA GLU A 43 1.54 -14.52 13.66
C GLU A 43 0.33 -15.39 13.26
N ALA A 44 -0.89 -14.85 13.43
CA ALA A 44 -2.13 -15.57 13.12
C ALA A 44 -2.44 -15.67 11.61
N THR A 45 -1.86 -14.79 10.78
CA THR A 45 -2.22 -14.64 9.36
C THR A 45 -1.05 -14.88 8.41
N VAL A 46 0.16 -14.46 8.78
CA VAL A 46 1.33 -14.46 7.90
C VAL A 46 1.69 -15.84 7.35
N GLY A 47 1.51 -16.90 8.14
CA GLY A 47 1.84 -18.27 7.72
C GLY A 47 0.95 -18.77 6.58
N ALA A 48 -0.35 -18.57 6.68
CA ALA A 48 -1.30 -18.94 5.64
C ALA A 48 -1.05 -18.12 4.36
N LEU A 49 -0.82 -16.82 4.50
CA LEU A 49 -0.55 -15.93 3.38
C LEU A 49 0.73 -16.30 2.63
N VAL A 50 1.82 -16.60 3.34
CA VAL A 50 3.07 -17.10 2.74
C VAL A 50 2.84 -18.46 2.06
N GLY A 51 2.06 -19.36 2.69
CA GLY A 51 1.70 -20.67 2.13
C GLY A 51 0.99 -20.55 0.79
N GLU A 52 0.04 -19.63 0.65
CA GLU A 52 -0.68 -19.35 -0.60
C GLU A 52 0.22 -18.75 -1.70
N LEU A 53 1.22 -17.95 -1.32
CA LEU A 53 2.17 -17.35 -2.28
C LEU A 53 3.28 -18.29 -2.71
N ARG A 54 3.62 -19.28 -1.88
CA ARG A 54 4.74 -20.19 -2.11
C ARG A 54 4.73 -20.91 -3.46
N PRO A 55 3.58 -21.42 -3.97
CA PRO A 55 3.52 -22.06 -5.30
C PRO A 55 3.88 -21.15 -6.47
N LEU A 56 3.83 -19.81 -6.29
CA LEU A 56 4.16 -18.85 -7.32
C LEU A 56 5.67 -18.54 -7.40
N VAL A 57 6.44 -18.94 -6.38
CA VAL A 57 7.89 -18.69 -6.28
C VAL A 57 8.64 -19.59 -7.27
N GLY A 58 9.57 -19.01 -8.02
CA GLY A 58 10.29 -19.66 -9.10
C GLY A 58 9.59 -19.59 -10.47
N GLY A 59 8.35 -19.07 -10.49
CA GLY A 59 7.60 -18.76 -11.70
C GLY A 59 7.31 -17.26 -11.82
N LEU A 60 6.18 -16.83 -11.31
CA LEU A 60 5.77 -15.41 -11.32
C LEU A 60 6.56 -14.57 -10.30
N ILE A 61 6.82 -15.13 -9.11
CA ILE A 61 7.54 -14.47 -8.01
C ILE A 61 8.99 -14.96 -8.01
N ASP A 62 9.94 -14.02 -7.97
CA ASP A 62 11.39 -14.32 -7.82
C ASP A 62 11.84 -14.19 -6.36
N GLU A 63 11.25 -13.23 -5.61
CA GLU A 63 11.52 -13.03 -4.19
C GLU A 63 10.21 -12.91 -3.40
N LEU A 64 10.09 -13.66 -2.29
CA LEU A 64 9.01 -13.53 -1.32
C LEU A 64 9.60 -13.11 0.03
N VAL A 65 9.32 -11.88 0.45
CA VAL A 65 9.96 -11.25 1.60
C VAL A 65 8.92 -10.78 2.61
N VAL A 66 9.06 -11.22 3.84
CA VAL A 66 8.35 -10.64 4.98
C VAL A 66 9.26 -9.60 5.64
N MET A 67 8.82 -8.36 5.66
CA MET A 67 9.51 -7.26 6.31
C MET A 67 9.00 -7.12 7.74
N ASP A 68 9.81 -7.56 8.69
CA ASP A 68 9.52 -7.51 10.12
C ASP A 68 9.68 -6.07 10.65
N SER A 69 8.57 -5.47 11.06
CA SER A 69 8.51 -4.10 11.60
C SER A 69 8.96 -3.98 13.07
N GLY A 70 9.48 -5.04 13.66
CA GLY A 70 9.79 -5.17 15.09
C GLY A 70 8.68 -5.92 15.82
N CYS A 71 8.30 -7.09 15.30
CA CYS A 71 7.31 -7.97 15.91
C CYS A 71 7.77 -8.46 17.28
N THR A 72 6.84 -8.55 18.22
CA THR A 72 7.06 -9.06 19.57
C THR A 72 6.42 -10.45 19.77
N ASP A 73 5.66 -10.92 18.79
CA ASP A 73 5.06 -12.24 18.72
C ASP A 73 5.90 -13.19 17.83
N GLN A 74 5.33 -14.33 17.43
CA GLN A 74 6.02 -15.33 16.61
C GLN A 74 5.95 -15.08 15.10
N THR A 75 5.52 -13.92 14.64
CA THR A 75 5.37 -13.57 13.22
C THR A 75 6.59 -13.96 12.38
N ALA A 76 7.78 -13.56 12.79
CA ALA A 76 9.02 -13.84 12.06
C ALA A 76 9.34 -15.34 11.96
N GLN A 77 9.08 -16.10 13.03
CA GLN A 77 9.28 -17.55 13.04
C GLN A 77 8.29 -18.25 12.13
N VAL A 78 7.01 -17.91 12.24
CA VAL A 78 5.91 -18.49 11.41
C VAL A 78 6.17 -18.22 9.93
N ALA A 79 6.57 -17.00 9.57
CA ALA A 79 6.87 -16.65 8.19
C ALA A 79 8.05 -17.45 7.61
N ARG A 80 9.14 -17.65 8.40
CA ARG A 80 10.28 -18.46 7.96
C ARG A 80 9.90 -19.93 7.78
N GLN A 81 9.11 -20.48 8.71
CA GLN A 81 8.63 -21.87 8.61
C GLN A 81 7.73 -22.09 7.38
N ALA A 82 6.93 -21.09 7.01
CA ALA A 82 6.12 -21.11 5.79
C ALA A 82 6.97 -20.94 4.51
N GLY A 83 8.23 -20.53 4.61
CA GLY A 83 9.20 -20.47 3.50
C GLY A 83 9.44 -19.08 2.92
N ALA A 84 9.10 -18.01 3.62
CA ALA A 84 9.48 -16.65 3.24
C ALA A 84 10.88 -16.29 3.74
N ARG A 85 11.58 -15.41 3.02
CA ARG A 85 12.73 -14.69 3.53
C ARG A 85 12.24 -13.60 4.48
N VAL A 86 12.66 -13.63 5.74
CA VAL A 86 12.30 -12.63 6.75
C VAL A 86 13.46 -11.68 6.96
N VAL A 87 13.21 -10.39 6.81
CA VAL A 87 14.17 -9.32 6.98
C VAL A 87 13.66 -8.37 8.07
N HIS A 88 14.45 -8.17 9.12
CA HIS A 88 14.10 -7.19 10.15
C HIS A 88 14.44 -5.77 9.66
N ARG A 89 13.57 -4.82 9.95
CA ARG A 89 13.72 -3.43 9.45
C ARG A 89 15.04 -2.77 9.83
N THR A 90 15.63 -3.11 10.98
CA THR A 90 16.92 -2.56 11.44
C THR A 90 18.13 -3.15 10.73
N ASP A 91 17.97 -4.33 10.08
CA ASP A 91 19.06 -4.97 9.36
C ASP A 91 19.28 -4.32 7.97
N VAL A 92 18.30 -3.53 7.55
CA VAL A 92 18.32 -2.80 6.28
C VAL A 92 18.68 -1.34 6.56
N LEU A 93 19.77 -0.83 5.97
CA LEU A 93 20.28 0.52 6.22
C LEU A 93 20.48 0.78 7.72
N PRO A 94 21.33 -0.01 8.40
CA PRO A 94 21.47 0.01 9.86
C PRO A 94 22.02 1.34 10.39
N GLU A 95 22.65 2.15 9.53
CA GLU A 95 23.14 3.50 9.83
C GLU A 95 22.01 4.54 9.94
N LEU A 96 20.79 4.22 9.47
CA LEU A 96 19.65 5.12 9.53
C LEU A 96 18.70 4.69 10.64
N GLU A 97 18.45 5.58 11.60
CA GLU A 97 17.46 5.33 12.66
C GLU A 97 16.09 4.98 12.06
N PRO A 98 15.49 3.83 12.42
CA PRO A 98 14.21 3.41 11.89
C PRO A 98 13.06 4.24 12.46
N TRP A 99 12.20 4.74 11.59
CA TRP A 99 10.96 5.39 11.98
C TRP A 99 9.86 4.36 12.29
N PRO A 100 8.84 4.73 13.09
CA PRO A 100 7.69 3.88 13.28
C PRO A 100 6.76 3.89 12.05
N GLY A 101 6.03 2.79 11.86
CA GLY A 101 4.91 2.69 10.94
C GLY A 101 5.23 2.05 9.58
N LYS A 102 4.16 1.84 8.82
CA LYS A 102 4.17 1.05 7.58
C LYS A 102 5.07 1.65 6.49
N GLY A 103 5.01 2.98 6.31
CA GLY A 103 5.79 3.65 5.27
C GLY A 103 7.30 3.40 5.38
N GLU A 104 7.84 3.37 6.60
CA GLU A 104 9.25 3.05 6.85
C GLU A 104 9.63 1.65 6.38
N VAL A 105 8.78 0.67 6.71
CA VAL A 105 9.03 -0.73 6.36
C VAL A 105 8.98 -0.94 4.86
N LEU A 106 8.03 -0.32 4.18
CA LEU A 106 7.91 -0.35 2.72
C LEU A 106 9.09 0.36 2.04
N TRP A 107 9.53 1.48 2.58
CA TRP A 107 10.70 2.19 2.09
C TRP A 107 11.97 1.35 2.21
N ARG A 108 12.22 0.74 3.38
CA ARG A 108 13.37 -0.14 3.59
C ARG A 108 13.34 -1.39 2.72
N SER A 109 12.15 -1.89 2.38
CA SER A 109 12.01 -3.05 1.52
C SER A 109 12.62 -2.84 0.13
N LEU A 110 12.71 -1.60 -0.35
CA LEU A 110 13.37 -1.29 -1.63
C LEU A 110 14.87 -1.63 -1.61
N ALA A 111 15.55 -1.41 -0.48
CA ALA A 111 16.94 -1.79 -0.31
C ALA A 111 17.12 -3.27 0.08
N ALA A 112 16.06 -3.93 0.55
CA ALA A 112 16.06 -5.33 0.93
C ALA A 112 15.73 -6.29 -0.21
N THR A 113 15.26 -5.79 -1.35
CA THR A 113 14.80 -6.58 -2.52
C THR A 113 15.48 -6.13 -3.80
N SER A 114 15.44 -6.97 -4.83
CA SER A 114 16.09 -6.71 -6.12
C SER A 114 15.15 -6.75 -7.34
N GLY A 115 13.88 -7.16 -7.17
CA GLY A 115 12.94 -7.30 -8.29
C GLY A 115 12.69 -5.98 -9.04
N ASP A 116 12.55 -6.05 -10.36
CA ASP A 116 12.19 -4.93 -11.22
C ASP A 116 10.77 -4.42 -10.97
N LEU A 117 9.91 -5.30 -10.51
CA LEU A 117 8.54 -5.04 -10.08
C LEU A 117 8.39 -5.44 -8.62
N LEU A 118 7.72 -4.60 -7.85
CA LEU A 118 7.39 -4.90 -6.46
C LEU A 118 5.88 -5.02 -6.30
N VAL A 119 5.44 -6.03 -5.56
CA VAL A 119 4.06 -6.22 -5.14
C VAL A 119 4.01 -6.13 -3.62
N PHE A 120 3.17 -5.26 -3.11
CA PHE A 120 2.94 -5.11 -1.68
C PHE A 120 1.58 -5.71 -1.32
N ILE A 121 1.57 -6.55 -0.28
CA ILE A 121 0.36 -7.20 0.24
C ILE A 121 0.37 -7.06 1.76
N ASP A 122 -0.70 -6.57 2.34
CA ASP A 122 -0.84 -6.48 3.79
C ASP A 122 -0.84 -7.88 4.44
N SER A 123 -0.18 -8.02 5.58
CA SER A 123 -0.02 -9.32 6.26
C SER A 123 -1.21 -9.71 7.14
N ASP A 124 -2.18 -8.82 7.35
CA ASP A 124 -3.39 -9.02 8.17
C ASP A 124 -4.57 -9.63 7.40
N LEU A 125 -4.34 -10.16 6.19
CA LEU A 125 -5.38 -10.70 5.32
C LEU A 125 -5.87 -12.06 5.81
N ILE A 126 -7.19 -12.20 5.87
CA ILE A 126 -7.89 -13.47 6.15
C ILE A 126 -8.47 -13.97 4.82
N ASP A 127 -8.36 -15.28 4.55
CA ASP A 127 -8.80 -15.91 3.30
C ASP A 127 -8.15 -15.24 2.07
N PHE A 128 -6.82 -15.10 2.09
CA PHE A 128 -6.05 -14.52 1.00
C PHE A 128 -6.05 -15.43 -0.24
N ASP A 129 -6.19 -14.83 -1.41
CA ASP A 129 -6.08 -15.50 -2.71
C ASP A 129 -4.80 -15.04 -3.43
N SER A 130 -3.91 -15.97 -3.74
CA SER A 130 -2.68 -15.72 -4.49
C SER A 130 -2.91 -15.10 -5.88
N GLY A 131 -4.10 -15.22 -6.43
CA GLY A 131 -4.55 -14.50 -7.62
C GLY A 131 -4.43 -12.98 -7.54
N PHE A 132 -4.37 -12.40 -6.33
CA PHE A 132 -4.10 -10.95 -6.14
C PHE A 132 -2.78 -10.53 -6.77
N VAL A 133 -1.73 -11.32 -6.63
CA VAL A 133 -0.41 -11.04 -7.23
C VAL A 133 -0.50 -11.02 -8.74
N ALA A 134 -1.16 -12.03 -9.32
CA ALA A 134 -1.37 -12.11 -10.77
C ALA A 134 -2.22 -10.92 -11.28
N ALA A 135 -3.27 -10.56 -10.53
CA ALA A 135 -4.14 -9.44 -10.86
C ALA A 135 -3.37 -8.10 -10.88
N LEU A 136 -2.57 -7.85 -9.83
CA LEU A 136 -1.79 -6.61 -9.69
C LEU A 136 -0.67 -6.50 -10.74
N LEU A 137 -0.04 -7.61 -11.11
CA LEU A 137 1.05 -7.63 -12.10
C LEU A 137 0.56 -7.48 -13.54
N GLY A 138 -0.69 -7.88 -13.83
CA GLY A 138 -1.22 -7.87 -15.19
C GLY A 138 -1.04 -6.55 -15.92
N PRO A 139 -1.50 -5.40 -15.40
CA PRO A 139 -1.37 -4.12 -16.08
C PRO A 139 0.09 -3.63 -16.27
N LEU A 140 1.04 -4.11 -15.43
CA LEU A 140 2.48 -3.82 -15.55
C LEU A 140 3.16 -4.67 -16.61
N LEU A 141 2.71 -5.92 -16.76
CA LEU A 141 3.32 -6.90 -17.65
C LEU A 141 2.67 -6.93 -19.03
N LEU A 142 1.35 -6.71 -19.10
CA LEU A 142 0.51 -6.77 -20.29
C LEU A 142 -0.17 -5.41 -20.51
N PRO A 143 0.55 -4.37 -20.96
CA PRO A 143 -0.01 -3.04 -21.14
C PRO A 143 -1.16 -3.07 -22.15
N HIS A 144 -2.30 -2.48 -21.78
CA HIS A 144 -3.51 -2.45 -22.60
C HIS A 144 -3.38 -1.58 -23.87
N ARG A 145 -2.33 -0.73 -23.95
CA ARG A 145 -2.10 0.17 -25.10
C ARG A 145 -0.63 0.23 -25.45
N PRO A 146 -0.29 0.17 -26.75
CA PRO A 146 1.06 0.45 -27.21
C PRO A 146 1.51 1.85 -26.77
N GLY A 147 2.72 1.95 -26.18
CA GLY A 147 3.30 3.23 -25.75
C GLY A 147 2.86 3.74 -24.37
N HIS A 148 1.82 3.16 -23.75
CA HIS A 148 1.44 3.48 -22.37
C HIS A 148 2.23 2.61 -21.39
N ARG A 149 2.87 3.25 -20.43
CA ARG A 149 3.63 2.57 -19.38
C ARG A 149 2.98 2.82 -18.02
N VAL A 150 2.29 1.79 -17.54
CA VAL A 150 1.78 1.78 -16.18
C VAL A 150 2.96 1.62 -15.22
N GLU A 151 3.01 2.46 -14.19
CA GLU A 151 4.05 2.46 -13.17
C GLU A 151 3.54 2.01 -11.79
N LEU A 152 2.24 2.29 -11.51
CA LEU A 152 1.57 1.89 -10.27
C LEU A 152 0.19 1.29 -10.56
N VAL A 153 -0.07 0.10 -10.03
CA VAL A 153 -1.36 -0.59 -10.08
C VAL A 153 -1.92 -0.68 -8.67
N LYS A 154 -3.09 -0.10 -8.43
CA LYS A 154 -3.80 -0.18 -7.15
C LYS A 154 -4.83 -1.30 -7.17
N GLY A 155 -4.81 -2.15 -6.16
CA GLY A 155 -5.90 -3.08 -5.90
C GLY A 155 -7.12 -2.37 -5.33
N PHE A 156 -8.32 -2.80 -5.74
CA PHE A 156 -9.57 -2.45 -5.07
C PHE A 156 -10.43 -3.68 -4.87
N TYR A 157 -11.28 -3.66 -3.85
CA TYR A 157 -12.06 -4.83 -3.44
C TYR A 157 -13.29 -4.39 -2.65
N GLN A 158 -14.26 -5.28 -2.53
CA GLN A 158 -15.40 -5.09 -1.64
C GLN A 158 -14.98 -5.40 -0.19
N ARG A 159 -15.37 -4.53 0.74
CA ARG A 159 -15.20 -4.72 2.18
C ARG A 159 -16.59 -4.85 2.81
N PRO A 160 -17.09 -6.05 3.05
CA PRO A 160 -18.36 -6.20 3.76
C PRO A 160 -18.20 -5.67 5.19
N LEU A 161 -19.08 -4.76 5.60
CA LEU A 161 -19.23 -4.37 7.01
C LEU A 161 -20.18 -5.37 7.68
N ARG A 162 -19.72 -6.01 8.76
CA ARG A 162 -20.62 -6.64 9.71
C ARG A 162 -21.10 -5.56 10.69
N ILE A 163 -22.33 -5.11 10.52
CA ILE A 163 -23.03 -4.31 11.51
C ILE A 163 -24.09 -5.25 12.10
N GLU A 164 -23.93 -5.66 13.36
CA GLU A 164 -24.89 -6.43 14.15
C GLU A 164 -25.66 -7.50 13.35
N SER A 165 -24.99 -8.58 12.96
CA SER A 165 -25.59 -9.75 12.25
C SER A 165 -26.22 -9.48 10.86
N VAL A 166 -26.16 -8.27 10.32
CA VAL A 166 -26.60 -7.96 8.95
C VAL A 166 -25.38 -7.64 8.08
N GLU A 167 -25.19 -8.39 7.01
CA GLU A 167 -24.22 -8.06 5.97
C GLU A 167 -24.70 -6.82 5.19
N ALA A 168 -24.22 -5.65 5.54
CA ALA A 168 -24.41 -4.47 4.70
C ALA A 168 -23.41 -4.57 3.54
N GLY A 169 -23.87 -4.76 2.32
CA GLY A 169 -23.07 -5.03 1.11
C GLY A 169 -22.11 -3.93 0.67
N THR A 170 -22.06 -2.79 1.35
CA THR A 170 -21.16 -1.66 1.06
C THR A 170 -20.81 -0.92 2.34
N GLY A 171 -19.54 -0.78 2.69
CA GLY A 171 -19.19 0.04 3.86
C GLY A 171 -17.79 -0.15 4.42
N GLY A 172 -16.90 -0.81 3.72
CA GLY A 172 -15.49 -0.85 4.10
C GLY A 172 -14.75 0.40 3.65
N GLY A 173 -13.73 0.81 4.43
CA GLY A 173 -12.89 1.94 4.08
C GLY A 173 -13.43 3.28 4.60
N ARG A 174 -13.85 3.33 5.88
CA ARG A 174 -14.34 4.58 6.52
C ARG A 174 -13.41 5.76 6.27
N VAL A 175 -12.09 5.58 6.40
CA VAL A 175 -11.12 6.65 6.12
C VAL A 175 -11.07 6.98 4.62
N THR A 176 -11.24 6.00 3.74
CA THR A 176 -11.35 6.24 2.30
C THR A 176 -12.55 7.14 2.00
N GLU A 177 -13.75 6.80 2.48
CA GLU A 177 -14.97 7.52 2.13
C GLU A 177 -15.10 8.86 2.86
N LEU A 178 -14.64 8.95 4.12
CA LEU A 178 -14.83 10.14 4.95
C LEU A 178 -13.66 11.14 4.87
N LEU A 179 -12.49 10.72 4.41
CA LEU A 179 -11.32 11.59 4.28
C LEU A 179 -10.72 11.58 2.87
N ALA A 180 -10.19 10.44 2.42
CA ALA A 180 -9.37 10.44 1.20
C ALA A 180 -10.19 10.78 -0.06
N ARG A 181 -11.40 10.26 -0.20
CA ARG A 181 -12.27 10.55 -1.35
C ARG A 181 -12.71 12.01 -1.39
N PRO A 182 -13.24 12.64 -0.33
CA PRO A 182 -13.53 14.06 -0.31
C PRO A 182 -12.30 14.92 -0.61
N LEU A 183 -11.15 14.61 0.01
CA LEU A 183 -9.90 15.32 -0.20
C LEU A 183 -9.45 15.28 -1.66
N LEU A 184 -9.41 14.09 -2.27
CA LEU A 184 -9.02 13.93 -3.67
C LEU A 184 -10.00 14.65 -4.61
N ASN A 185 -11.30 14.57 -4.37
CA ASN A 185 -12.28 15.28 -5.17
C ASN A 185 -12.11 16.80 -5.09
N ALA A 186 -11.74 17.33 -3.93
CA ALA A 186 -11.55 18.77 -3.73
C ALA A 186 -10.20 19.27 -4.28
N LEU A 187 -9.11 18.52 -4.07
CA LEU A 187 -7.76 19.02 -4.32
C LEU A 187 -7.05 18.37 -5.52
N ARG A 188 -7.47 17.19 -5.93
CA ARG A 188 -6.92 16.40 -7.05
C ARG A 188 -8.03 15.68 -7.82
N PRO A 189 -8.99 16.42 -8.42
CA PRO A 189 -10.18 15.84 -9.05
C PRO A 189 -9.87 14.87 -10.20
N GLU A 190 -8.65 14.89 -10.74
CA GLU A 190 -8.17 13.89 -11.70
C GLU A 190 -8.16 12.49 -11.08
N LEU A 191 -7.85 12.37 -9.80
CA LEU A 191 -7.78 11.10 -9.08
C LEU A 191 -9.14 10.64 -8.50
N ALA A 192 -10.22 11.37 -8.77
CA ALA A 192 -11.56 11.01 -8.29
C ALA A 192 -12.09 9.67 -8.86
N GLY A 193 -11.42 9.11 -9.88
CA GLY A 193 -11.71 7.79 -10.44
C GLY A 193 -11.03 6.63 -9.72
N VAL A 194 -10.11 6.88 -8.77
CA VAL A 194 -9.45 5.82 -8.02
C VAL A 194 -10.40 5.25 -6.97
N VAL A 195 -10.69 3.95 -7.08
CA VAL A 195 -11.70 3.28 -6.24
C VAL A 195 -11.21 3.16 -4.79
N GLN A 196 -9.97 2.72 -4.58
CA GLN A 196 -9.40 2.60 -3.23
C GLN A 196 -8.01 3.27 -3.15
N PRO A 197 -7.96 4.58 -2.95
CA PRO A 197 -6.70 5.33 -2.87
C PRO A 197 -5.79 4.86 -1.73
N LEU A 198 -6.37 4.36 -0.64
CA LEU A 198 -5.67 3.88 0.56
C LEU A 198 -5.50 2.36 0.60
N GLY A 199 -5.77 1.63 -0.48
CA GLY A 199 -5.59 0.17 -0.51
C GLY A 199 -4.12 -0.20 -0.32
N GLY A 200 -3.85 -1.16 0.58
CA GLY A 200 -2.49 -1.63 0.90
C GLY A 200 -1.96 -2.65 -0.11
N GLU A 201 -2.82 -3.18 -0.97
CA GLU A 201 -2.46 -4.11 -2.03
C GLU A 201 -2.22 -3.33 -3.33
N TYR A 202 -0.98 -3.29 -3.77
CA TYR A 202 -0.58 -2.62 -5.02
C TYR A 202 0.72 -3.19 -5.57
N ALA A 203 0.94 -2.96 -6.85
CA ALA A 203 2.21 -3.28 -7.52
C ALA A 203 2.75 -2.05 -8.23
N ALA A 204 4.07 -1.94 -8.29
CA ALA A 204 4.72 -0.82 -8.98
C ALA A 204 6.06 -1.23 -9.57
N THR A 205 6.56 -0.42 -10.51
CA THR A 205 7.93 -0.56 -11.00
C THR A 205 8.92 -0.07 -9.94
N ARG A 206 10.06 -0.75 -9.83
CA ARG A 206 11.16 -0.33 -8.95
C ARG A 206 11.60 1.10 -9.25
N GLY A 207 11.74 1.45 -10.53
CA GLY A 207 12.17 2.77 -10.95
C GLY A 207 11.26 3.90 -10.46
N LEU A 208 9.94 3.69 -10.42
CA LEU A 208 9.01 4.62 -9.79
C LEU A 208 9.26 4.69 -8.28
N LEU A 209 9.21 3.56 -7.58
CA LEU A 209 9.29 3.51 -6.11
C LEU A 209 10.59 4.11 -5.57
N GLU A 210 11.72 3.84 -6.23
CA GLU A 210 13.01 4.41 -5.85
C GLU A 210 13.12 5.90 -6.14
N SER A 211 12.26 6.45 -7.00
CA SER A 211 12.32 7.85 -7.47
C SER A 211 11.41 8.81 -6.71
N VAL A 212 10.56 8.31 -5.83
CA VAL A 212 9.59 9.12 -5.06
C VAL A 212 9.84 9.01 -3.56
N PRO A 213 9.49 10.04 -2.79
CA PRO A 213 9.58 9.97 -1.33
C PRO A 213 8.53 9.02 -0.76
N PHE A 214 8.78 8.47 0.42
CA PHE A 214 7.83 7.62 1.15
C PHE A 214 7.34 8.31 2.40
N ALA A 215 6.07 8.63 2.45
CA ALA A 215 5.44 9.20 3.63
C ALA A 215 5.45 8.19 4.79
N ALA A 216 5.68 8.70 5.99
CA ALA A 216 5.66 7.89 7.20
C ALA A 216 4.27 7.30 7.49
N GLY A 217 4.24 6.20 8.21
CA GLY A 217 3.03 5.57 8.71
C GLY A 217 2.03 5.21 7.61
N TYR A 218 0.77 5.52 7.86
CA TYR A 218 -0.35 5.27 6.92
C TYR A 218 -0.52 6.35 5.85
N GLY A 219 0.40 7.31 5.76
CA GLY A 219 0.45 8.27 4.67
C GLY A 219 1.05 7.71 3.38
N VAL A 220 1.67 6.54 3.44
CA VAL A 220 2.44 5.99 2.31
C VAL A 220 1.60 5.73 1.07
N GLU A 221 0.42 5.14 1.19
CA GLU A 221 -0.42 4.79 0.04
C GLU A 221 -0.93 6.03 -0.70
N ILE A 222 -1.40 7.04 0.04
CA ILE A 222 -1.87 8.29 -0.58
C ILE A 222 -0.70 9.10 -1.13
N GLY A 223 0.45 9.08 -0.45
CA GLY A 223 1.68 9.70 -0.92
C GLY A 223 2.12 9.13 -2.26
N LEU A 224 2.29 7.81 -2.35
CA LEU A 224 2.66 7.12 -3.60
C LEU A 224 1.68 7.38 -4.74
N LEU A 225 0.37 7.41 -4.45
CA LEU A 225 -0.64 7.72 -5.46
C LEU A 225 -0.48 9.14 -6.01
N LEU A 226 -0.33 10.13 -5.13
CA LEU A 226 -0.18 11.54 -5.50
C LEU A 226 1.14 11.80 -6.23
N ASP A 227 2.24 11.23 -5.76
CA ASP A 227 3.57 11.37 -6.35
C ASP A 227 3.64 10.68 -7.73
N THR A 228 3.03 9.50 -7.88
CA THR A 228 2.90 8.83 -9.19
C THR A 228 2.09 9.68 -10.17
N HIS A 229 0.95 10.21 -9.73
CA HIS A 229 0.14 11.08 -10.58
C HIS A 229 0.89 12.37 -10.99
N THR A 230 1.62 12.97 -10.07
CA THR A 230 2.42 14.17 -10.36
C THR A 230 3.52 13.89 -11.37
N ARG A 231 4.15 12.70 -11.30
CA ARG A 231 5.28 12.31 -12.14
C ARG A 231 4.87 11.75 -13.50
N CYS A 232 3.84 10.90 -13.52
CA CYS A 232 3.46 10.09 -14.68
C CYS A 232 2.04 10.39 -15.21
N GLY A 233 1.29 11.28 -14.55
CA GLY A 233 -0.12 11.52 -14.89
C GLY A 233 -1.01 10.31 -14.61
N LEU A 234 -2.26 10.37 -15.09
CA LEU A 234 -3.20 9.25 -15.03
C LEU A 234 -2.72 8.02 -15.83
N GLU A 235 -1.92 8.23 -16.85
CA GLU A 235 -1.43 7.16 -17.74
C GLU A 235 -0.44 6.23 -17.03
N GLY A 236 0.24 6.72 -15.99
CA GLY A 236 1.09 5.91 -15.12
C GLY A 236 0.33 5.06 -14.10
N LEU A 237 -1.00 5.21 -14.02
CA LEU A 237 -1.85 4.55 -13.03
C LEU A 237 -2.80 3.55 -13.68
N ALA A 238 -2.97 2.40 -13.03
CA ALA A 238 -4.06 1.46 -13.29
C ALA A 238 -4.64 0.96 -11.95
N GLN A 239 -5.81 0.31 -12.03
CA GLN A 239 -6.41 -0.32 -10.87
C GLN A 239 -7.09 -1.64 -11.24
N VAL A 240 -7.13 -2.59 -10.32
CA VAL A 240 -7.64 -3.94 -10.55
C VAL A 240 -8.53 -4.39 -9.41
N ASN A 241 -9.66 -5.02 -9.76
CA ASN A 241 -10.58 -5.60 -8.80
C ASN A 241 -10.00 -6.92 -8.25
N LEU A 242 -9.80 -6.97 -6.94
CA LEU A 242 -9.32 -8.13 -6.21
C LEU A 242 -10.45 -8.94 -5.55
N GLY A 243 -11.72 -8.63 -5.85
CA GLY A 243 -12.87 -9.33 -5.30
C GLY A 243 -13.26 -8.86 -3.89
N VAL A 244 -13.25 -9.75 -2.92
CA VAL A 244 -13.69 -9.48 -1.54
C VAL A 244 -12.51 -9.61 -0.59
N ARG A 245 -12.34 -8.64 0.32
CA ARG A 245 -11.31 -8.66 1.36
C ARG A 245 -11.95 -8.62 2.75
N LYS A 246 -11.52 -9.53 3.62
CA LYS A 246 -11.83 -9.53 5.06
C LYS A 246 -10.60 -9.06 5.84
N HIS A 247 -10.80 -8.18 6.82
CA HIS A 247 -9.73 -7.67 7.69
C HIS A 247 -10.30 -7.30 9.07
N ARG A 248 -9.42 -7.07 10.05
CA ARG A 248 -9.81 -6.63 11.39
C ARG A 248 -10.32 -5.18 11.36
N ASN A 249 -11.37 -4.92 12.14
CA ASN A 249 -11.87 -3.56 12.34
C ASN A 249 -11.03 -2.82 13.38
N ARG A 250 -10.73 -1.55 13.11
CA ARG A 250 -10.09 -0.62 14.04
C ARG A 250 -11.12 0.28 14.70
N SER A 251 -10.82 0.76 15.90
CA SER A 251 -11.63 1.77 16.59
C SER A 251 -11.63 3.11 15.84
N LEU A 252 -12.62 3.96 16.11
CA LEU A 252 -12.68 5.31 15.52
C LEU A 252 -11.49 6.18 15.93
N LEU A 253 -10.99 6.03 17.16
CA LEU A 253 -9.83 6.78 17.63
C LEU A 253 -8.56 6.39 16.86
N GLU A 254 -8.31 5.09 16.64
CA GLU A 254 -7.20 4.63 15.82
C GLU A 254 -7.33 5.10 14.36
N LEU A 255 -8.55 5.08 13.80
CA LEU A 255 -8.80 5.60 12.45
C LEU A 255 -8.60 7.11 12.38
N GLY A 256 -8.83 7.86 13.48
CA GLY A 256 -8.55 9.28 13.58
C GLY A 256 -7.06 9.59 13.47
N VAL A 257 -6.22 8.83 14.20
CA VAL A 257 -4.75 8.95 14.11
C VAL A 257 -4.27 8.62 12.69
N MET A 258 -4.78 7.52 12.11
CA MET A 258 -4.49 7.16 10.72
C MET A 258 -4.89 8.28 9.74
N SER A 259 -6.09 8.86 9.93
CA SER A 259 -6.58 9.96 9.11
C SER A 259 -5.67 11.18 9.17
N ARG A 260 -5.12 11.50 10.36
CA ARG A 260 -4.17 12.60 10.53
C ARG A 260 -2.86 12.37 9.78
N GLN A 261 -2.35 11.13 9.76
CA GLN A 261 -1.16 10.77 8.97
C GLN A 261 -1.42 10.92 7.47
N ILE A 262 -2.56 10.41 6.99
CA ILE A 262 -2.97 10.51 5.58
C ILE A 262 -3.12 11.97 5.16
N LEU A 263 -3.77 12.79 6.00
CA LEU A 263 -3.94 14.21 5.75
C LEU A 263 -2.60 14.93 5.65
N GLY A 264 -1.69 14.68 6.59
CA GLY A 264 -0.36 15.29 6.59
C GLY A 264 0.49 14.89 5.39
N ALA A 265 0.36 13.66 4.89
CA ALA A 265 1.04 13.25 3.66
C ALA A 265 0.41 13.87 2.39
N ALA A 266 -0.92 14.07 2.38
CA ALA A 266 -1.65 14.52 1.20
C ALA A 266 -1.60 16.04 1.00
N LEU A 267 -1.76 16.83 2.07
CA LEU A 267 -1.86 18.30 1.97
C LEU A 267 -0.66 18.94 1.27
N PRO A 268 0.61 18.67 1.66
CA PRO A 268 1.76 19.26 0.99
C PRO A 268 1.84 18.87 -0.50
N ARG A 269 1.51 17.61 -0.83
CA ARG A 269 1.45 17.11 -2.21
C ARG A 269 0.32 17.74 -3.04
N CYS A 270 -0.65 18.33 -2.36
CA CYS A 270 -1.74 19.10 -2.98
C CYS A 270 -1.47 20.62 -2.98
N GLY A 271 -0.33 21.08 -2.49
CA GLY A 271 0.02 22.50 -2.41
C GLY A 271 -0.67 23.23 -1.27
N VAL A 272 -1.16 22.52 -0.26
CA VAL A 272 -1.80 23.09 0.94
C VAL A 272 -0.83 23.00 2.10
N ALA A 273 -0.49 24.15 2.69
CA ALA A 273 0.39 24.21 3.86
C ALA A 273 -0.38 23.87 5.13
N GLU A 274 0.23 23.12 6.03
CA GLU A 274 -0.22 22.95 7.40
C GLU A 274 0.31 24.07 8.30
N VAL A 275 -0.38 24.29 9.42
CA VAL A 275 0.13 25.22 10.43
C VAL A 275 1.44 24.67 11.01
N PRO A 276 2.51 25.47 11.08
CA PRO A 276 3.78 25.02 11.65
C PRO A 276 3.60 24.49 13.09
N GLY A 277 4.19 23.33 13.38
CA GLY A 277 4.10 22.69 14.69
C GLY A 277 2.85 21.84 14.94
N ALA A 278 1.93 21.72 13.99
CA ALA A 278 0.76 20.84 14.09
C ALA A 278 1.17 19.35 13.91
N THR A 279 1.87 18.78 14.90
CA THR A 279 2.46 17.43 14.85
C THR A 279 1.62 16.36 15.55
N GLY A 280 0.34 16.61 15.81
CA GLY A 280 -0.50 15.69 16.57
C GLY A 280 -1.96 15.75 16.19
N ILE A 281 -2.75 14.99 16.96
CA ILE A 281 -4.21 15.01 16.97
C ILE A 281 -4.71 14.94 18.41
N THR A 282 -5.61 15.84 18.78
CA THR A 282 -6.36 15.77 20.04
C THR A 282 -7.70 15.07 19.77
N GLN A 283 -7.98 14.03 20.50
CA GLN A 283 -9.24 13.28 20.44
C GLN A 283 -9.88 13.25 21.83
N PHE A 284 -11.14 12.87 21.91
CA PHE A 284 -11.85 12.81 23.18
C PHE A 284 -12.33 11.39 23.45
N ALA A 285 -11.83 10.80 24.52
CA ALA A 285 -12.30 9.51 25.04
C ALA A 285 -13.40 9.75 26.06
N GLN A 286 -14.48 8.97 25.99
CA GLN A 286 -15.55 9.02 26.99
C GLN A 286 -15.18 8.13 28.18
N LEU A 287 -15.14 8.70 29.38
CA LEU A 287 -14.94 7.99 30.64
C LEU A 287 -16.16 8.23 31.53
N GLY A 288 -17.08 7.28 31.59
CA GLY A 288 -18.39 7.48 32.20
C GLY A 288 -19.18 8.56 31.47
N ALA A 289 -19.62 9.61 32.21
CA ALA A 289 -20.33 10.75 31.64
C ALA A 289 -19.40 11.91 31.19
N ARG A 290 -18.07 11.74 31.29
CA ARG A 290 -17.11 12.83 31.00
C ARG A 290 -16.34 12.52 29.72
N PHE A 291 -15.99 13.57 28.96
CA PHE A 291 -15.08 13.51 27.85
C PHE A 291 -13.71 14.01 28.31
N MET A 292 -12.70 13.18 28.09
CA MET A 292 -11.31 13.47 28.44
C MET A 292 -10.50 13.63 27.16
N PRO A 293 -9.73 14.72 27.02
CA PRO A 293 -8.84 14.88 25.86
C PRO A 293 -7.73 13.83 25.92
N THR A 294 -7.37 13.31 24.75
CA THR A 294 -6.24 12.40 24.55
C THR A 294 -5.45 12.90 23.36
N ASP A 295 -4.19 13.25 23.61
CA ASP A 295 -3.29 13.71 22.56
C ASP A 295 -2.45 12.55 22.02
N SER A 296 -2.36 12.47 20.70
CA SER A 296 -1.49 11.51 20.00
C SER A 296 -0.53 12.27 19.09
N GLY A 297 0.77 12.07 19.28
CA GLY A 297 1.78 12.53 18.34
C GLY A 297 1.67 11.78 17.01
N VAL A 298 1.83 12.50 15.92
CA VAL A 298 1.79 11.94 14.57
C VAL A 298 3.05 12.33 13.81
N LEU A 299 3.78 11.33 13.35
CA LEU A 299 4.91 11.58 12.46
C LEU A 299 4.38 11.89 11.06
N VAL A 300 4.57 13.16 10.66
CA VAL A 300 4.29 13.64 9.31
C VAL A 300 5.64 14.02 8.70
N ALA A 301 6.27 13.07 8.05
CA ALA A 301 7.56 13.24 7.40
C ALA A 301 7.68 12.26 6.24
N ASP A 302 8.56 12.55 5.31
CA ASP A 302 8.88 11.67 4.18
C ASP A 302 10.32 11.16 4.30
N ARG A 303 10.52 9.88 4.06
CA ARG A 303 11.83 9.35 3.69
C ARG A 303 12.18 9.84 2.28
N PRO A 304 13.44 10.20 2.02
CA PRO A 304 13.86 10.61 0.69
C PRO A 304 13.72 9.47 -0.33
N PRO A 305 13.71 9.76 -1.63
CA PRO A 305 13.78 8.74 -2.66
C PRO A 305 14.94 7.77 -2.41
N MET A 306 14.65 6.46 -2.48
CA MET A 306 15.66 5.43 -2.15
C MET A 306 16.90 5.53 -3.04
N ARG A 307 16.75 5.89 -4.32
CA ARG A 307 17.87 6.08 -5.24
C ARG A 307 18.89 7.10 -4.74
N ASP A 308 18.42 8.17 -4.05
CA ASP A 308 19.31 9.23 -3.55
C ASP A 308 20.12 8.73 -2.35
N VAL A 309 19.50 7.87 -1.51
CA VAL A 309 20.17 7.21 -0.38
C VAL A 309 21.22 6.21 -0.87
N LEU A 310 20.86 5.37 -1.85
CA LEU A 310 21.79 4.39 -2.42
C LEU A 310 22.95 5.05 -3.14
N ALA A 311 22.70 6.12 -3.88
CA ALA A 311 23.76 6.91 -4.54
C ALA A 311 24.75 7.52 -3.53
N ALA A 312 24.23 8.08 -2.41
CA ALA A 312 25.07 8.65 -1.35
C ALA A 312 25.93 7.61 -0.62
N ARG A 313 25.50 6.33 -0.60
CA ARG A 313 26.29 5.21 -0.02
C ARG A 313 27.40 4.70 -0.94
N SER A 314 27.26 4.94 -2.23
CA SER A 314 28.23 4.48 -3.25
C SER A 314 29.30 5.52 -3.55
N ALA A 315 29.15 6.74 -3.03
CA ALA A 315 30.09 7.87 -3.17
C ALA A 315 31.07 7.91 -1.99
#